data_255616838c30ed2dd606cb3e429236cb
#
_entry.id   255616838c30ed2dd606cb3e429236cb
#
_cell.length_a   1.000
_cell.length_b   1.000
_cell.length_c   1.000
_cell.angle_alpha   90.00
_cell.angle_beta   90.00
_cell.angle_gamma   90.00
#
_symmetry.space_group_name_H-M   'P 1'
#
loop_
_entity.id
_entity.type
_entity.pdbx_description
1 polymer ?
#
loop_
_entity_poly.entity_id
_entity_poly.type
_entity_poly.pdbx_seq_one_letter_code
_entity_poly.pdbx_strand_id
1 'polypeptide(L)'
;MELRLFELVGAEASRPFSPYCWRTRLALAHKGLEAESIPWRFTEKSALAPYRSEKVPVLLDADKAVADSWSIANYLEDTYPDRPSLFGGEGGRAMGRMINAWADIVIVGGIFPLIVADITGHLSPEDQAYFRQSREARLGKPLEAVMANRETRVEDFRKSLDPLRLTLRAQPFIGGAAPNYADYAVFGGFQWSRVISPFKLLKEDDPVHAWRERLLDVVEPSRRPRGHSGFDLVAVDGEADHLAQ
;
A
#
# COMPACT_ATOMS: atom_id res chain seq x y z
N MET A 1 -17.41 8.02 15.93
CA MET A 1 -16.36 7.13 16.49
C MET A 1 -15.08 7.53 15.80
N GLU A 2 -14.02 7.72 16.54
CA GLU A 2 -12.73 8.19 15.99
C GLU A 2 -11.84 6.97 15.73
N LEU A 3 -11.62 6.65 14.46
CA LEU A 3 -10.68 5.62 14.05
C LEU A 3 -9.26 6.12 14.28
N ARG A 4 -8.36 5.24 14.73
CA ARG A 4 -6.93 5.54 14.89
C ARG A 4 -6.10 4.45 14.23
N LEU A 5 -5.03 4.84 13.55
CA LEU A 5 -4.18 3.94 12.78
C LEU A 5 -2.73 4.09 13.19
N PHE A 6 -2.14 3.04 13.77
CA PHE A 6 -0.69 2.98 13.97
C PHE A 6 0.02 2.73 12.63
N GLU A 7 0.99 3.59 12.32
CA GLU A 7 1.70 3.58 11.05
C GLU A 7 3.21 3.70 11.24
N LEU A 8 3.95 2.96 10.42
CA LEU A 8 5.41 3.02 10.43
C LEU A 8 5.90 4.35 9.88
N VAL A 9 6.65 5.05 10.70
CA VAL A 9 7.38 6.26 10.35
C VAL A 9 8.87 6.10 10.64
N GLY A 10 9.68 7.00 10.09
CA GLY A 10 11.09 7.14 10.43
C GLY A 10 11.33 8.24 11.47
N ALA A 11 12.43 8.97 11.31
CA ALA A 11 12.74 10.14 12.12
C ALA A 11 11.67 11.23 11.96
N GLU A 12 11.13 11.39 10.75
CA GLU A 12 10.05 12.33 10.42
C GLU A 12 8.69 11.67 10.64
N ALA A 13 7.95 12.11 11.67
CA ALA A 13 6.65 11.54 12.05
C ALA A 13 5.55 11.75 10.98
N SER A 14 5.65 12.80 10.17
CA SER A 14 4.71 13.11 9.10
C SER A 14 4.89 12.26 7.83
N ARG A 15 5.92 11.38 7.80
CA ARG A 15 6.27 10.56 6.62
C ARG A 15 6.08 9.06 6.87
N PRO A 16 4.85 8.55 6.81
CA PRO A 16 4.62 7.10 6.85
C PRO A 16 5.12 6.45 5.57
N PHE A 17 5.81 5.30 5.72
CA PHE A 17 6.42 4.66 4.55
C PHE A 17 6.14 3.15 4.40
N SER A 18 5.50 2.49 5.38
CA SER A 18 5.20 1.05 5.25
C SER A 18 4.28 0.76 4.06
N PRO A 19 4.62 -0.22 3.19
CA PRO A 19 3.75 -0.63 2.10
C PRO A 19 2.38 -1.10 2.61
N TYR A 20 2.33 -1.75 3.76
CA TYR A 20 1.12 -2.27 4.39
C TYR A 20 0.25 -1.16 5.01
N CYS A 21 0.87 -0.13 5.59
CA CYS A 21 0.13 1.04 6.10
C CYS A 21 -0.52 1.81 4.93
N TRP A 22 0.16 1.92 3.80
CA TRP A 22 -0.41 2.55 2.61
C TRP A 22 -1.64 1.80 2.08
N ARG A 23 -1.65 0.46 2.10
CA ARG A 23 -2.85 -0.34 1.77
C ARG A 23 -4.03 0.03 2.65
N THR A 24 -3.80 0.15 3.95
CA THR A 24 -4.83 0.51 4.93
C THR A 24 -5.33 1.95 4.75
N ARG A 25 -4.43 2.91 4.51
CA ARG A 25 -4.81 4.30 4.20
C ARG A 25 -5.75 4.38 3.00
N LEU A 26 -5.40 3.67 1.94
CA LEU A 26 -6.23 3.63 0.72
C LEU A 26 -7.56 2.93 0.94
N ALA A 27 -7.59 1.85 1.72
CA ALA A 27 -8.83 1.17 2.07
C ALA A 27 -9.76 2.07 2.90
N LEU A 28 -9.22 2.82 3.87
CA LEU A 28 -9.98 3.81 4.63
C LEU A 28 -10.51 4.93 3.74
N ALA A 29 -9.65 5.50 2.88
CA ALA A 29 -10.06 6.55 1.94
C ALA A 29 -11.15 6.06 0.97
N HIS A 30 -11.05 4.83 0.46
CA HIS A 30 -12.07 4.21 -0.39
C HIS A 30 -13.42 4.11 0.31
N LYS A 31 -13.42 3.74 1.58
CA LYS A 31 -14.63 3.68 2.42
C LYS A 31 -15.14 5.07 2.85
N GLY A 32 -14.42 6.16 2.53
CA GLY A 32 -14.72 7.50 3.02
C GLY A 32 -14.63 7.60 4.55
N LEU A 33 -13.68 6.87 5.15
CA LEU A 33 -13.41 6.85 6.58
C LEU A 33 -12.11 7.60 6.87
N GLU A 34 -12.15 8.46 7.86
CA GLU A 34 -10.97 9.17 8.37
C GLU A 34 -10.44 8.46 9.62
N ALA A 35 -9.14 8.35 9.75
CA ALA A 35 -8.47 7.83 10.93
C ALA A 35 -7.34 8.77 11.37
N GLU A 36 -7.24 9.01 12.66
CA GLU A 36 -6.09 9.67 13.25
C GLU A 36 -4.84 8.79 13.06
N SER A 37 -3.78 9.35 12.46
CA SER A 37 -2.50 8.66 12.30
C SER A 37 -1.71 8.70 13.61
N ILE A 38 -1.33 7.53 14.13
CA ILE A 38 -0.44 7.38 15.27
C ILE A 38 0.92 6.93 14.74
N PRO A 39 1.92 7.82 14.74
CA PRO A 39 3.27 7.47 14.31
C PRO A 39 3.86 6.35 15.19
N TRP A 40 4.43 5.33 14.57
CA TRP A 40 5.09 4.23 15.26
C TRP A 40 6.44 3.92 14.62
N ARG A 41 7.45 3.64 15.45
CA ARG A 41 8.82 3.33 15.02
C ARG A 41 9.20 1.90 15.34
N PHE A 42 10.24 1.39 14.65
CA PHE A 42 10.67 -0.01 14.79
C PHE A 42 11.01 -0.43 16.23
N THR A 43 11.52 0.48 17.03
CA THR A 43 11.93 0.22 18.42
C THR A 43 10.79 0.41 19.43
N GLU A 44 9.65 1.00 19.03
CA GLU A 44 8.49 1.28 19.90
C GLU A 44 7.52 0.09 20.04
N LYS A 45 8.04 -1.14 20.12
CA LYS A 45 7.23 -2.37 20.16
C LYS A 45 6.25 -2.43 21.32
N SER A 46 6.61 -1.87 22.46
CA SER A 46 5.75 -1.83 23.66
C SER A 46 4.42 -1.09 23.41
N ALA A 47 4.39 -0.12 22.52
CA ALA A 47 3.17 0.61 22.16
C ALA A 47 2.09 -0.28 21.50
N LEU A 48 2.50 -1.37 20.84
CA LEU A 48 1.59 -2.32 20.19
C LEU A 48 1.26 -3.55 21.06
N ALA A 49 1.93 -3.74 22.19
CA ALA A 49 1.72 -4.89 23.07
C ALA A 49 0.26 -5.04 23.57
N PRO A 50 -0.47 -3.94 23.93
CA PRO A 50 -1.88 -4.05 24.30
C PRO A 50 -2.77 -4.63 23.19
N TYR A 51 -2.36 -4.46 21.93
CA TYR A 51 -3.09 -4.90 20.74
C TYR A 51 -2.60 -6.25 20.20
N ARG A 52 -1.73 -6.94 20.93
CA ARG A 52 -1.14 -8.26 20.57
C ARG A 52 -0.49 -8.24 19.19
N SER A 53 0.13 -7.14 18.82
CA SER A 53 0.87 -6.98 17.57
C SER A 53 2.30 -6.53 17.83
N GLU A 54 3.22 -6.93 16.96
CA GLU A 54 4.60 -6.44 16.91
C GLU A 54 4.89 -5.62 15.65
N LYS A 55 3.86 -5.43 14.83
CA LYS A 55 3.97 -4.79 13.50
C LYS A 55 2.76 -3.91 13.24
N VAL A 56 2.95 -2.96 12.36
CA VAL A 56 1.88 -2.11 11.82
C VAL A 56 1.56 -2.50 10.37
N PRO A 57 0.33 -2.19 9.90
CA PRO A 57 -0.69 -1.35 10.51
C PRO A 57 -1.46 -2.04 11.64
N VAL A 58 -1.92 -1.25 12.61
CA VAL A 58 -2.94 -1.63 13.58
C VAL A 58 -4.00 -0.55 13.57
N LEU A 59 -5.24 -0.92 13.23
CA LEU A 59 -6.39 -0.04 13.26
C LEU A 59 -7.12 -0.20 14.60
N LEU A 60 -7.42 0.90 15.24
CA LEU A 60 -8.28 0.96 16.43
C LEU A 60 -9.63 1.54 16.03
N ASP A 61 -10.71 0.82 16.35
CA ASP A 61 -12.09 1.25 16.17
C ASP A 61 -12.84 1.00 17.48
N ALA A 62 -13.08 2.07 18.22
CA ALA A 62 -13.58 2.01 19.60
C ALA A 62 -12.73 1.03 20.45
N ASP A 63 -13.34 -0.04 20.95
CA ASP A 63 -12.69 -1.05 21.79
C ASP A 63 -11.96 -2.14 20.98
N LYS A 64 -12.10 -2.12 19.65
CA LYS A 64 -11.57 -3.15 18.78
C LYS A 64 -10.23 -2.74 18.18
N ALA A 65 -9.27 -3.63 18.25
CA ALA A 65 -7.99 -3.50 17.55
C ALA A 65 -7.87 -4.57 16.47
N VAL A 66 -7.54 -4.16 15.25
CA VAL A 66 -7.35 -5.05 14.11
C VAL A 66 -5.94 -4.82 13.55
N ALA A 67 -5.11 -5.85 13.57
CA ALA A 67 -3.77 -5.83 13.02
C ALA A 67 -3.72 -6.53 11.65
N ASP A 68 -2.73 -6.15 10.83
CA ASP A 68 -2.51 -6.62 9.45
C ASP A 68 -3.44 -5.99 8.41
N SER A 69 -2.85 -5.53 7.30
CA SER A 69 -3.56 -4.76 6.27
C SER A 69 -4.68 -5.55 5.58
N TRP A 70 -4.51 -6.86 5.37
CA TRP A 70 -5.55 -7.70 4.81
C TRP A 70 -6.71 -7.89 5.79
N SER A 71 -6.39 -8.17 7.05
CA SER A 71 -7.37 -8.30 8.13
C SER A 71 -8.15 -7.01 8.34
N ILE A 72 -7.47 -5.85 8.27
CA ILE A 72 -8.12 -4.54 8.36
C ILE A 72 -9.06 -4.32 7.17
N ALA A 73 -8.65 -4.63 5.94
CA ALA A 73 -9.51 -4.46 4.77
C ALA A 73 -10.80 -5.31 4.87
N ASN A 74 -10.68 -6.56 5.33
CA ASN A 74 -11.86 -7.42 5.58
C ASN A 74 -12.73 -6.85 6.71
N TYR A 75 -12.11 -6.38 7.78
CA TYR A 75 -12.84 -5.75 8.88
C TYR A 75 -13.64 -4.54 8.40
N LEU A 76 -13.02 -3.66 7.63
CA LEU A 76 -13.70 -2.47 7.07
C LEU A 76 -14.83 -2.85 6.13
N GLU A 77 -14.66 -3.91 5.32
CA GLU A 77 -15.71 -4.38 4.42
C GLU A 77 -16.93 -4.90 5.20
N ASP A 78 -16.68 -5.69 6.23
CA ASP A 78 -17.75 -6.35 7.00
C ASP A 78 -18.41 -5.40 8.02
N THR A 79 -17.69 -4.42 8.54
CA THR A 79 -18.19 -3.49 9.58
C THR A 79 -18.88 -2.28 8.98
N TYR A 80 -18.49 -1.85 7.78
CA TYR A 80 -19.04 -0.67 7.10
C TYR A 80 -19.66 -1.06 5.74
N PRO A 81 -20.72 -1.91 5.73
CA PRO A 81 -21.33 -2.41 4.49
C PRO A 81 -22.03 -1.32 3.67
N ASP A 82 -22.49 -0.24 4.32
CA ASP A 82 -23.12 0.91 3.67
C ASP A 82 -22.13 1.86 2.98
N ARG A 83 -20.84 1.58 3.08
CA ARG A 83 -19.77 2.33 2.41
C ARG A 83 -19.33 1.59 1.14
N PRO A 84 -18.68 2.29 0.18
CA PRO A 84 -18.20 1.65 -1.06
C PRO A 84 -17.43 0.35 -0.80
N SER A 85 -17.73 -0.70 -1.56
CA SER A 85 -17.11 -2.02 -1.37
C SER A 85 -15.66 -2.02 -1.79
N LEU A 86 -14.77 -2.53 -0.93
CA LEU A 86 -13.35 -2.72 -1.24
C LEU A 86 -13.09 -3.83 -2.24
N PHE A 87 -14.03 -4.79 -2.36
CA PHE A 87 -13.82 -6.01 -3.12
C PHE A 87 -14.83 -6.21 -4.26
N GLY A 88 -15.96 -5.50 -4.24
CA GLY A 88 -17.02 -5.72 -5.23
C GLY A 88 -17.73 -7.06 -5.08
N GLY A 89 -17.78 -7.60 -3.86
CA GLY A 89 -18.44 -8.86 -3.50
C GLY A 89 -17.47 -10.01 -3.20
N GLU A 90 -18.03 -11.21 -2.96
CA GLU A 90 -17.28 -12.38 -2.48
C GLU A 90 -16.23 -12.87 -3.48
N GLY A 91 -16.56 -12.91 -4.76
CA GLY A 91 -15.62 -13.30 -5.82
C GLY A 91 -14.41 -12.35 -5.89
N GLY A 92 -14.65 -11.04 -5.79
CA GLY A 92 -13.60 -10.03 -5.73
C GLY A 92 -12.77 -10.13 -4.45
N ARG A 93 -13.38 -10.47 -3.31
CA ARG A 93 -12.65 -10.72 -2.06
C ARG A 93 -11.72 -11.93 -2.19
N ALA A 94 -12.18 -13.03 -2.78
CA ALA A 94 -11.36 -14.21 -3.02
C ALA A 94 -10.17 -13.92 -3.95
N MET A 95 -10.41 -13.21 -5.05
CA MET A 95 -9.34 -12.77 -5.96
C MET A 95 -8.41 -11.74 -5.32
N GLY A 96 -8.96 -10.83 -4.51
CA GLY A 96 -8.19 -9.86 -3.72
C GLY A 96 -7.17 -10.55 -2.80
N ARG A 97 -7.50 -11.71 -2.22
CA ARG A 97 -6.56 -12.51 -1.43
C ARG A 97 -5.37 -12.98 -2.25
N MET A 98 -5.61 -13.47 -3.45
CA MET A 98 -4.54 -13.89 -4.37
C MET A 98 -3.65 -12.72 -4.77
N ILE A 99 -4.24 -11.58 -5.15
CA ILE A 99 -3.49 -10.38 -5.51
C ILE A 99 -2.69 -9.84 -4.32
N ASN A 100 -3.25 -9.87 -3.10
CA ASN A 100 -2.51 -9.47 -1.90
C ASN A 100 -1.25 -10.34 -1.70
N ALA A 101 -1.37 -11.67 -1.83
CA ALA A 101 -0.24 -12.59 -1.70
C ALA A 101 0.79 -12.35 -2.82
N TRP A 102 0.35 -12.15 -4.06
CA TRP A 102 1.22 -11.81 -5.18
C TRP A 102 1.95 -10.48 -4.94
N ALA A 103 1.24 -9.47 -4.44
CA ALA A 103 1.85 -8.18 -4.10
C ALA A 103 2.91 -8.31 -2.99
N ASP A 104 2.69 -9.17 -1.98
CA ASP A 104 3.68 -9.41 -0.94
C ASP A 104 4.95 -10.08 -1.48
N ILE A 105 4.79 -11.10 -2.32
CA ILE A 105 5.91 -11.90 -2.82
C ILE A 105 6.63 -11.19 -3.97
N VAL A 106 5.88 -10.71 -4.98
CA VAL A 106 6.46 -10.19 -6.21
C VAL A 106 6.77 -8.69 -6.11
N ILE A 107 5.83 -7.90 -5.60
CA ILE A 107 6.00 -6.44 -5.55
C ILE A 107 6.88 -6.06 -4.36
N VAL A 108 6.45 -6.32 -3.13
CA VAL A 108 7.20 -5.93 -1.93
C VAL A 108 8.52 -6.70 -1.87
N GLY A 109 8.49 -8.02 -2.13
CA GLY A 109 9.68 -8.86 -2.17
C GLY A 109 10.68 -8.47 -3.26
N GLY A 110 10.20 -8.08 -4.45
CA GLY A 110 11.03 -7.62 -5.56
C GLY A 110 11.61 -6.22 -5.37
N ILE A 111 10.84 -5.32 -4.76
CA ILE A 111 11.29 -3.94 -4.46
C ILE A 111 12.30 -3.92 -3.30
N PHE A 112 12.08 -4.71 -2.25
CA PHE A 112 12.89 -4.70 -1.03
C PHE A 112 14.42 -4.71 -1.32
N PRO A 113 14.97 -5.65 -2.11
CA PRO A 113 16.41 -5.70 -2.36
C PRO A 113 16.93 -4.56 -3.26
N LEU A 114 16.06 -3.75 -3.84
CA LEU A 114 16.45 -2.60 -4.66
C LEU A 114 16.55 -1.29 -3.86
N ILE A 115 15.95 -1.25 -2.65
CA ILE A 115 15.87 -0.01 -1.86
C ILE A 115 16.22 -0.18 -0.37
N VAL A 116 16.58 -1.37 0.08
CA VAL A 116 16.66 -1.69 1.52
C VAL A 116 17.67 -0.81 2.28
N ALA A 117 18.81 -0.47 1.68
CA ALA A 117 19.78 0.40 2.32
C ALA A 117 19.33 1.87 2.34
N ASP A 118 18.51 2.30 1.36
CA ASP A 118 18.00 3.67 1.31
C ASP A 118 17.07 3.97 2.51
N ILE A 119 16.41 2.93 3.08
CA ILE A 119 15.54 3.07 4.25
C ILE A 119 16.29 3.67 5.44
N THR A 120 17.55 3.31 5.64
CA THR A 120 18.35 3.76 6.79
C THR A 120 18.46 5.29 6.86
N GLY A 121 18.53 5.97 5.72
CA GLY A 121 18.59 7.43 5.65
C GLY A 121 17.36 8.17 6.17
N HIS A 122 16.25 7.46 6.40
CA HIS A 122 15.00 8.02 6.92
C HIS A 122 14.73 7.68 8.38
N LEU A 123 15.60 6.88 9.02
CA LEU A 123 15.40 6.39 10.39
C LEU A 123 16.14 7.23 11.42
N SER A 124 15.64 7.24 12.66
CA SER A 124 16.41 7.73 13.81
C SER A 124 17.65 6.88 14.03
N PRO A 125 18.70 7.39 14.72
CA PRO A 125 19.90 6.59 14.99
C PRO A 125 19.62 5.24 15.68
N GLU A 126 18.67 5.21 16.61
CA GLU A 126 18.28 3.99 17.33
C GLU A 126 17.60 2.99 16.37
N ASP A 127 16.65 3.45 15.57
CA ASP A 127 15.97 2.62 14.57
C ASP A 127 16.92 2.16 13.47
N GLN A 128 17.91 2.96 13.07
CA GLN A 128 18.93 2.55 12.11
C GLN A 128 19.73 1.34 12.64
N ALA A 129 20.19 1.41 13.90
CA ALA A 129 20.92 0.32 14.53
C ALA A 129 20.09 -0.96 14.58
N TYR A 130 18.83 -0.86 15.06
CA TYR A 130 17.89 -1.97 15.10
C TYR A 130 17.58 -2.54 13.71
N PHE A 131 17.28 -1.66 12.76
CA PHE A 131 16.93 -2.06 11.39
C PHE A 131 18.08 -2.81 10.73
N ARG A 132 19.28 -2.25 10.78
CA ARG A 132 20.48 -2.84 10.21
C ARG A 132 20.76 -4.20 10.83
N GLN A 133 20.88 -4.27 12.16
CA GLN A 133 21.16 -5.51 12.88
C GLN A 133 20.15 -6.61 12.51
N SER A 134 18.86 -6.29 12.58
CA SER A 134 17.80 -7.29 12.38
C SER A 134 17.69 -7.78 10.93
N ARG A 135 17.94 -6.89 9.95
CA ARG A 135 17.83 -7.26 8.52
C ARG A 135 19.09 -7.96 8.04
N GLU A 136 20.26 -7.48 8.43
CA GLU A 136 21.53 -8.12 8.07
C GLU A 136 21.65 -9.53 8.66
N ALA A 137 21.22 -9.72 9.91
CA ALA A 137 21.14 -11.06 10.52
C ALA A 137 20.21 -12.01 9.73
N ARG A 138 19.04 -11.52 9.29
CA ARG A 138 18.10 -12.32 8.50
C ARG A 138 18.60 -12.60 7.07
N LEU A 139 19.30 -11.65 6.46
CA LEU A 139 19.74 -11.72 5.07
C LEU A 139 21.13 -12.38 4.92
N GLY A 140 21.88 -12.52 6.03
CA GLY A 140 23.21 -13.08 6.03
C GLY A 140 24.29 -12.19 5.39
N LYS A 141 23.99 -10.90 5.13
CA LYS A 141 24.90 -9.96 4.48
C LYS A 141 24.52 -8.50 4.75
N PRO A 142 25.47 -7.55 4.60
CA PRO A 142 25.22 -6.11 4.73
C PRO A 142 24.13 -5.62 3.77
N LEU A 143 23.37 -4.59 4.17
CA LEU A 143 22.30 -4.02 3.37
C LEU A 143 22.77 -3.49 2.01
N GLU A 144 23.94 -2.89 1.97
CA GLU A 144 24.57 -2.38 0.74
C GLU A 144 24.89 -3.52 -0.24
N ALA A 145 25.34 -4.67 0.26
CA ALA A 145 25.56 -5.87 -0.55
C ALA A 145 24.26 -6.49 -1.06
N VAL A 146 23.16 -6.36 -0.29
CA VAL A 146 21.81 -6.75 -0.78
C VAL A 146 21.38 -5.88 -1.96
N MET A 147 21.69 -4.59 -1.90
CA MET A 147 21.29 -3.60 -2.90
C MET A 147 22.26 -3.48 -4.08
N ALA A 148 23.41 -4.18 -4.04
CA ALA A 148 24.39 -4.13 -5.10
C ALA A 148 23.83 -4.46 -6.48
N ASN A 149 24.28 -3.77 -7.51
CA ASN A 149 23.88 -3.93 -8.92
C ASN A 149 22.36 -3.76 -9.15
N ARG A 150 21.68 -2.93 -8.35
CA ARG A 150 20.25 -2.69 -8.48
C ARG A 150 19.83 -2.15 -9.84
N GLU A 151 20.70 -1.41 -10.52
CA GLU A 151 20.50 -0.84 -11.85
C GLU A 151 20.30 -1.93 -12.93
N THR A 152 20.94 -3.07 -12.78
CA THR A 152 20.75 -4.24 -13.66
C THR A 152 19.61 -5.10 -13.17
N ARG A 153 19.51 -5.34 -11.86
CA ARG A 153 18.50 -6.22 -11.25
C ARG A 153 17.07 -5.69 -11.36
N VAL A 154 16.92 -4.38 -11.49
CA VAL A 154 15.60 -3.78 -11.71
C VAL A 154 14.93 -4.26 -13.00
N GLU A 155 15.69 -4.67 -14.01
CA GLU A 155 15.10 -5.19 -15.26
C GLU A 155 14.35 -6.52 -15.04
N ASP A 156 14.84 -7.38 -14.15
CA ASP A 156 14.12 -8.61 -13.80
C ASP A 156 12.86 -8.33 -12.97
N PHE A 157 12.93 -7.37 -12.06
CA PHE A 157 11.73 -6.88 -11.38
C PHE A 157 10.72 -6.30 -12.39
N ARG A 158 11.17 -5.48 -13.33
CA ARG A 158 10.30 -4.93 -14.39
C ARG A 158 9.64 -6.00 -15.23
N LYS A 159 10.35 -7.10 -15.58
CA LYS A 159 9.77 -8.25 -16.29
C LYS A 159 8.67 -8.94 -15.48
N SER A 160 8.84 -9.05 -14.15
CA SER A 160 7.81 -9.65 -13.28
C SER A 160 6.49 -8.88 -13.26
N LEU A 161 6.48 -7.63 -13.74
CA LEU A 161 5.28 -6.79 -13.85
C LEU A 161 4.46 -7.02 -15.14
N ASP A 162 4.88 -7.94 -16.04
CA ASP A 162 4.18 -8.15 -17.30
C ASP A 162 2.69 -8.53 -17.15
N PRO A 163 2.26 -9.37 -16.20
CA PRO A 163 0.84 -9.61 -15.97
C PRO A 163 0.06 -8.33 -15.63
N LEU A 164 0.67 -7.44 -14.80
CA LEU A 164 0.08 -6.16 -14.46
C LEU A 164 0.00 -5.23 -15.68
N ARG A 165 1.04 -5.18 -16.52
CA ARG A 165 1.02 -4.40 -17.77
C ARG A 165 -0.07 -4.84 -18.73
N LEU A 166 -0.24 -6.16 -18.90
CA LEU A 166 -1.29 -6.70 -19.76
C LEU A 166 -2.68 -6.30 -19.25
N THR A 167 -2.90 -6.38 -17.94
CA THR A 167 -4.14 -5.93 -17.31
C THR A 167 -4.39 -4.44 -17.54
N LEU A 168 -3.39 -3.60 -17.30
CA LEU A 168 -3.52 -2.14 -17.39
C LEU A 168 -3.60 -1.59 -18.83
N ARG A 169 -3.30 -2.39 -19.84
CA ARG A 169 -3.59 -2.08 -21.24
C ARG A 169 -5.06 -2.25 -21.60
N ALA A 170 -5.75 -3.16 -20.91
CA ALA A 170 -7.15 -3.48 -21.17
C ALA A 170 -8.10 -2.65 -20.28
N GLN A 171 -7.65 -2.18 -19.13
CA GLN A 171 -8.48 -1.48 -18.16
C GLN A 171 -7.64 -0.49 -17.32
N PRO A 172 -8.26 0.60 -16.80
CA PRO A 172 -7.51 1.65 -16.10
C PRO A 172 -6.94 1.22 -14.74
N PHE A 173 -7.57 0.26 -14.06
CA PHE A 173 -7.17 -0.24 -12.74
C PHE A 173 -7.22 -1.76 -12.68
N ILE A 174 -6.57 -2.36 -11.67
CA ILE A 174 -6.67 -3.82 -11.42
C ILE A 174 -8.13 -4.18 -11.11
N GLY A 175 -8.83 -3.31 -10.41
CA GLY A 175 -10.26 -3.46 -10.10
C GLY A 175 -11.22 -3.25 -11.29
N GLY A 176 -10.72 -2.87 -12.47
CA GLY A 176 -11.56 -2.60 -13.65
C GLY A 176 -11.69 -1.11 -13.95
N ALA A 177 -12.90 -0.59 -14.05
CA ALA A 177 -13.17 0.82 -14.34
C ALA A 177 -12.80 1.78 -13.20
N ALA A 178 -12.82 1.28 -11.97
CA ALA A 178 -12.44 2.00 -10.76
C ALA A 178 -11.46 1.18 -9.92
N PRO A 179 -10.62 1.83 -9.09
CA PRO A 179 -9.71 1.12 -8.22
C PRO A 179 -10.45 0.40 -7.09
N ASN A 180 -9.89 -0.72 -6.65
CA ASN A 180 -10.37 -1.49 -5.51
C ASN A 180 -9.19 -1.95 -4.64
N TYR A 181 -9.42 -2.85 -3.68
CA TYR A 181 -8.38 -3.32 -2.77
C TYR A 181 -7.20 -3.99 -3.50
N ALA A 182 -7.41 -4.64 -4.65
CA ALA A 182 -6.33 -5.23 -5.43
C ALA A 182 -5.32 -4.17 -5.92
N ASP A 183 -5.82 -3.00 -6.33
CA ASP A 183 -4.97 -1.86 -6.67
C ASP A 183 -4.17 -1.39 -5.45
N TYR A 184 -4.80 -1.29 -4.29
CA TYR A 184 -4.16 -0.79 -3.07
C TYR A 184 -3.10 -1.75 -2.54
N ALA A 185 -3.34 -3.06 -2.66
CA ALA A 185 -2.38 -4.10 -2.30
C ALA A 185 -1.08 -3.97 -3.10
N VAL A 186 -1.19 -3.72 -4.39
CA VAL A 186 -0.05 -3.56 -5.30
C VAL A 186 0.61 -2.18 -5.15
N PHE A 187 -0.20 -1.11 -5.12
CA PHE A 187 0.29 0.26 -5.02
C PHE A 187 1.11 0.53 -3.76
N GLY A 188 0.76 -0.09 -2.63
CA GLY A 188 1.48 0.08 -1.38
C GLY A 188 2.99 -0.15 -1.49
N GLY A 189 3.40 -1.14 -2.28
CA GLY A 189 4.83 -1.40 -2.56
C GLY A 189 5.49 -0.27 -3.37
N PHE A 190 4.82 0.24 -4.39
CA PHE A 190 5.35 1.35 -5.19
C PHE A 190 5.40 2.66 -4.42
N GLN A 191 4.40 2.92 -3.57
CA GLN A 191 4.39 4.09 -2.72
C GLN A 191 5.49 4.03 -1.65
N TRP A 192 5.73 2.86 -1.07
CA TRP A 192 6.87 2.62 -0.19
C TRP A 192 8.18 3.04 -0.84
N SER A 193 8.47 2.51 -2.04
CA SER A 193 9.69 2.87 -2.76
C SER A 193 9.79 4.37 -3.04
N ARG A 194 8.68 4.99 -3.48
CA ARG A 194 8.63 6.42 -3.81
C ARG A 194 8.98 7.31 -2.61
N VAL A 195 8.52 6.94 -1.42
CA VAL A 195 8.74 7.72 -0.18
C VAL A 195 10.18 7.56 0.32
N ILE A 196 10.79 6.39 0.13
CA ILE A 196 12.06 6.00 0.73
C ILE A 196 13.26 6.23 -0.20
N SER A 197 13.11 5.99 -1.51
CA SER A 197 14.25 5.88 -2.42
C SER A 197 14.10 6.78 -3.63
N PRO A 198 15.19 7.47 -4.03
CA PRO A 198 15.22 8.18 -5.31
C PRO A 198 15.33 7.23 -6.52
N PHE A 199 15.52 5.92 -6.28
CA PHE A 199 15.73 4.94 -7.33
C PHE A 199 14.45 4.73 -8.16
N LYS A 200 14.55 4.91 -9.48
CA LYS A 200 13.41 4.80 -10.39
C LYS A 200 13.12 3.33 -10.74
N LEU A 201 12.12 2.75 -10.09
CA LEU A 201 11.67 1.38 -10.36
C LEU A 201 11.02 1.24 -11.75
N LEU A 202 10.20 2.21 -12.14
CA LEU A 202 9.41 2.18 -13.37
C LEU A 202 9.98 3.17 -14.39
N LYS A 203 9.85 2.83 -15.67
CA LYS A 203 10.08 3.76 -16.78
C LYS A 203 8.87 4.67 -16.92
N GLU A 204 9.08 5.89 -17.40
CA GLU A 204 8.00 6.91 -17.52
C GLU A 204 6.94 6.53 -18.55
N ASP A 205 7.30 5.75 -19.57
CA ASP A 205 6.43 5.22 -20.62
C ASP A 205 5.73 3.88 -20.25
N ASP A 206 5.98 3.37 -19.03
CA ASP A 206 5.38 2.11 -18.57
C ASP A 206 3.91 2.30 -18.19
N PRO A 207 2.96 1.46 -18.66
CA PRO A 207 1.57 1.47 -18.20
C PRO A 207 1.41 1.41 -16.68
N VAL A 208 2.31 0.71 -15.98
CA VAL A 208 2.32 0.63 -14.51
C VAL A 208 2.66 1.99 -13.89
N HIS A 209 3.54 2.78 -14.54
CA HIS A 209 3.82 4.15 -14.11
C HIS A 209 2.56 5.02 -14.22
N ALA A 210 1.88 5.00 -15.36
CA ALA A 210 0.66 5.77 -15.57
C ALA A 210 -0.45 5.38 -14.57
N TRP A 211 -0.61 4.08 -14.27
CA TRP A 211 -1.53 3.58 -13.26
C TRP A 211 -1.16 4.08 -11.85
N ARG A 212 0.12 4.04 -11.49
CA ARG A 212 0.60 4.56 -10.20
C ARG A 212 0.28 6.06 -10.04
N GLU A 213 0.49 6.87 -11.08
CA GLU A 213 0.19 8.30 -11.04
C GLU A 213 -1.33 8.55 -10.87
N ARG A 214 -2.20 7.76 -11.53
CA ARG A 214 -3.66 7.84 -11.30
C ARG A 214 -4.04 7.57 -9.84
N LEU A 215 -3.41 6.59 -9.19
CA LEU A 215 -3.66 6.30 -7.78
C LEU A 215 -3.10 7.36 -6.85
N LEU A 216 -1.99 7.99 -7.19
CA LEU A 216 -1.46 9.14 -6.43
C LEU A 216 -2.45 10.30 -6.43
N ASP A 217 -3.15 10.55 -7.54
CA ASP A 217 -4.18 11.60 -7.61
C ASP A 217 -5.38 11.30 -6.69
N VAL A 218 -5.61 10.04 -6.35
CA VAL A 218 -6.63 9.64 -5.35
C VAL A 218 -6.15 9.94 -3.93
N VAL A 219 -4.88 9.69 -3.63
CA VAL A 219 -4.31 9.84 -2.27
C VAL A 219 -3.85 11.25 -1.98
N GLU A 220 -3.43 11.99 -3.01
CA GLU A 220 -2.89 13.35 -2.93
C GLU A 220 -3.67 14.29 -3.89
N PRO A 221 -4.95 14.59 -3.63
CA PRO A 221 -5.78 15.40 -4.54
C PRO A 221 -5.19 16.79 -4.84
N SER A 222 -4.34 17.31 -3.94
CA SER A 222 -3.64 18.59 -4.10
C SER A 222 -2.61 18.60 -5.25
N ARG A 223 -2.22 17.44 -5.78
CA ARG A 223 -1.34 17.32 -6.96
C ARG A 223 -2.04 17.65 -8.27
N ARG A 224 -3.38 17.67 -8.29
CA ARG A 224 -4.14 17.97 -9.51
C ARG A 224 -4.04 19.45 -9.88
N PRO A 225 -3.82 19.80 -11.16
CA PRO A 225 -4.03 21.14 -11.62
C PRO A 225 -5.50 21.55 -11.37
N ARG A 226 -5.72 22.74 -10.81
CA ARG A 226 -7.09 23.26 -10.59
C ARG A 226 -7.84 23.25 -11.92
N GLY A 227 -8.91 22.46 -12.02
CA GLY A 227 -9.77 22.41 -13.23
C GLY A 227 -10.07 21.02 -13.79
N HIS A 228 -9.50 19.94 -13.25
CA HIS A 228 -9.91 18.59 -13.63
C HIS A 228 -10.84 18.01 -12.57
N SER A 229 -12.08 17.70 -12.96
CA SER A 229 -13.00 16.89 -12.16
C SER A 229 -12.37 15.51 -11.94
N GLY A 230 -11.97 15.24 -10.70
CA GLY A 230 -11.46 13.95 -10.33
C GLY A 230 -12.56 12.88 -10.42
N PHE A 231 -12.18 11.63 -10.61
CA PHE A 231 -13.06 10.53 -10.30
C PHE A 231 -13.43 10.65 -8.81
N ASP A 232 -14.66 11.10 -8.54
CA ASP A 232 -15.24 10.96 -7.23
C ASP A 232 -15.34 9.46 -6.95
N LEU A 233 -14.73 8.99 -5.86
CA LEU A 233 -14.90 7.62 -5.36
C LEU A 233 -16.34 7.36 -4.84
N VAL A 234 -17.24 8.32 -5.02
CA VAL A 234 -18.64 8.27 -4.59
C VAL A 234 -19.53 8.04 -5.81
N ALA A 235 -20.26 6.93 -5.75
CA ALA A 235 -21.44 6.55 -6.54
C ALA A 235 -21.20 6.13 -8.01
N VAL A 236 -21.00 4.84 -8.21
CA VAL A 236 -21.70 4.16 -9.30
C VAL A 236 -22.91 3.46 -8.68
N ASP A 237 -23.97 4.23 -8.45
CA ASP A 237 -25.30 3.67 -8.20
C ASP A 237 -25.70 2.87 -9.45
N GLY A 238 -25.87 1.56 -9.24
CA GLY A 238 -26.35 0.67 -10.29
C GLY A 238 -27.80 1.01 -10.64
N GLU A 239 -28.01 1.73 -11.69
CA GLU A 239 -29.27 1.64 -12.45
C GLU A 239 -29.23 0.37 -13.29
N ALA A 240 -29.80 -0.68 -12.72
CA ALA A 240 -30.27 -1.83 -13.48
C ALA A 240 -31.50 -1.39 -14.28
N ASP A 241 -31.31 -0.89 -15.49
CA ASP A 241 -32.42 -0.62 -16.37
C ASP A 241 -32.89 -1.92 -17.03
N HIS A 242 -34.15 -2.24 -16.74
CA HIS A 242 -34.95 -3.28 -17.39
C HIS A 242 -34.99 -3.06 -18.90
N LEU A 243 -34.51 -4.01 -19.66
CA LEU A 243 -34.98 -4.23 -21.01
C LEU A 243 -35.64 -5.61 -21.10
N ALA A 244 -36.95 -5.60 -20.80
CA ALA A 244 -37.89 -6.58 -21.35
C ALA A 244 -38.32 -6.06 -22.73
N GLN A 245 -38.01 -6.78 -23.77
CA GLN A 245 -38.82 -7.15 -24.96
C GLN A 245 -38.02 -8.04 -25.89
#